data_ad4aab3f045148b93f544441d9d013ec
#
_entry.id   ad4aab3f045148b93f544441d9d013ec
#
_cell.length_a   1.000
_cell.length_b   1.000
_cell.length_c   1.000
_cell.angle_alpha   90.00
_cell.angle_beta   90.00
_cell.angle_gamma   90.00
#
_symmetry.space_group_name_H-M   'P 1'
#
loop_
_entity.id
_entity.type
_entity.pdbx_description
1 polymer ?
#
loop_
_entity_poly.entity_id
_entity_poly.type
_entity_poly.pdbx_seq_one_letter_code
_entity_poly.pdbx_strand_id
1 'polypeptide(L)'
;MSNQRPLASYPEDDRLACFPYGVGHGAEGVCLLVQMGPHRILLDCGLADISPLEAEANPPADLVLCSHAHSDHAQGLLALHQAFPQLPVYASEVTTQLLPLNWSQLPPEEIPKFCHALPWRSPIEFRDGLTAQLFPAGHLPGAAALLLTYMAPQRTYRLLYTGDFFLSNSRLVEGLSIEALRGTHLDVLIVEGSYGTARHPHRRQQENQLVERIAQAIANQHSVLLPVPTFGLGQEILMLLRSHHHFTGRNLDIWVDGSVAAGCDAYLELLPHFPTSVQNFARHQPLFWDERVRPRVRRLDDQQRRSICQSPCIVLTDDTVDLSQYFHPDFASPVVLQPERLKYPSRTDDSGVTEAETYLLAQHSDRLGTTQLIHNLRPQHVIFVHGSPTYLADLTGLEELQNRYQLHSPATGTLVELPIGETFIQPAAPTETNYEGELNELGTVVTITLPEAIAADPRWQDFADTGLVEARWQGEELVLRGLSQRELLSQGSNARIPTNIECCGNCRHQRGQRCWNTASPLYGFKVTPDGYCPVFEPTEPPLES
;
A
#
# COMPACT_ATOMS: atom_id res chain seq x y z
N MET A 1 -27.33 -11.59 -31.54
CA MET A 1 -27.94 -10.36 -32.13
C MET A 1 -27.70 -9.26 -31.13
N SER A 2 -26.67 -8.47 -31.36
CA SER A 2 -26.22 -7.39 -30.47
C SER A 2 -27.15 -6.19 -30.60
N ASN A 3 -27.89 -5.88 -29.55
CA ASN A 3 -28.61 -4.63 -29.41
C ASN A 3 -27.61 -3.49 -29.11
N GLN A 4 -26.95 -2.97 -30.14
CA GLN A 4 -26.32 -1.67 -30.06
C GLN A 4 -27.44 -0.63 -30.01
N ARG A 5 -27.77 -0.11 -28.83
CA ARG A 5 -28.58 1.09 -28.73
C ARG A 5 -27.74 2.29 -29.20
N PRO A 6 -28.31 3.18 -30.02
CA PRO A 6 -27.59 4.38 -30.46
C PRO A 6 -27.27 5.27 -29.24
N LEU A 7 -26.02 5.66 -29.15
CA LEU A 7 -25.47 6.62 -28.18
C LEU A 7 -26.16 7.97 -28.40
N ALA A 8 -27.14 8.26 -27.57
CA ALA A 8 -28.01 9.42 -27.73
C ALA A 8 -27.53 10.63 -26.93
N SER A 9 -27.46 11.76 -27.61
CA SER A 9 -27.81 13.12 -27.21
C SER A 9 -26.89 13.99 -26.35
N TYR A 10 -25.66 13.62 -26.03
CA TYR A 10 -24.68 14.60 -25.54
C TYR A 10 -23.74 15.03 -26.69
N PRO A 11 -23.30 16.30 -26.75
CA PRO A 11 -22.23 16.69 -27.67
C PRO A 11 -21.02 15.76 -27.45
N GLU A 12 -20.33 15.37 -28.52
CA GLU A 12 -19.15 14.49 -28.43
C GLU A 12 -18.11 15.03 -27.44
N ASP A 13 -17.97 16.34 -27.34
CA ASP A 13 -17.03 17.04 -26.46
C ASP A 13 -17.35 16.91 -24.95
N ASP A 14 -18.58 16.57 -24.58
CA ASP A 14 -19.01 16.51 -23.17
C ASP A 14 -19.26 15.08 -22.67
N ARG A 15 -18.88 14.09 -23.47
CA ARG A 15 -19.18 12.70 -23.16
C ARG A 15 -18.15 12.08 -22.21
N LEU A 16 -18.63 11.54 -21.10
CA LEU A 16 -17.86 10.64 -20.23
C LEU A 16 -18.52 9.26 -20.20
N ALA A 17 -17.73 8.22 -20.42
CA ALA A 17 -18.20 6.84 -20.35
C ALA A 17 -17.05 5.88 -20.03
N CYS A 18 -17.39 4.73 -19.46
CA CYS A 18 -16.46 3.63 -19.22
C CYS A 18 -17.03 2.35 -19.82
N PHE A 19 -16.24 1.66 -20.63
CA PHE A 19 -16.57 0.35 -21.19
C PHE A 19 -15.49 -0.65 -20.79
N PRO A 20 -15.78 -1.58 -19.87
CA PRO A 20 -14.82 -2.60 -19.46
C PRO A 20 -14.76 -3.75 -20.49
N TYR A 21 -13.59 -4.03 -21.02
CA TYR A 21 -13.24 -5.28 -21.69
C TYR A 21 -12.92 -6.38 -20.69
N GLY A 22 -12.52 -6.01 -19.48
CA GLY A 22 -12.32 -6.84 -18.32
C GLY A 22 -12.33 -5.98 -17.07
N VAL A 23 -13.01 -6.43 -16.01
CA VAL A 23 -13.15 -5.71 -14.74
C VAL A 23 -12.30 -6.29 -13.61
N GLY A 24 -11.52 -7.34 -13.88
CA GLY A 24 -10.71 -8.01 -12.85
C GLY A 24 -11.52 -8.93 -11.93
N HIS A 25 -12.52 -9.62 -12.46
CA HIS A 25 -13.23 -10.66 -11.73
C HIS A 25 -12.48 -11.98 -11.80
N GLY A 26 -11.91 -12.46 -10.72
CA GLY A 26 -11.23 -13.72 -10.69
C GLY A 26 -9.96 -13.76 -11.52
N ALA A 27 -9.91 -14.67 -12.47
CA ALA A 27 -8.80 -14.80 -13.42
C ALA A 27 -8.91 -13.82 -14.60
N GLU A 28 -9.96 -13.00 -14.64
CA GLU A 28 -10.15 -11.96 -15.63
C GLU A 28 -9.21 -10.79 -15.36
N GLY A 29 -8.49 -10.35 -16.37
CA GLY A 29 -7.64 -9.16 -16.25
C GLY A 29 -8.45 -7.85 -16.27
N VAL A 30 -7.84 -6.78 -15.79
CA VAL A 30 -8.39 -5.42 -15.87
C VAL A 30 -8.05 -4.81 -17.23
N CYS A 31 -9.08 -4.31 -17.92
CA CYS A 31 -8.93 -3.59 -19.18
C CYS A 31 -10.15 -2.69 -19.39
N LEU A 32 -9.99 -1.38 -19.18
CA LEU A 32 -11.09 -0.43 -19.17
C LEU A 32 -10.90 0.61 -20.26
N LEU A 33 -11.85 0.71 -21.18
CA LEU A 33 -11.89 1.79 -22.14
C LEU A 33 -12.67 2.97 -21.54
N VAL A 34 -11.99 4.08 -21.35
CA VAL A 34 -12.58 5.33 -20.86
C VAL A 34 -12.70 6.31 -22.03
N GLN A 35 -13.89 6.88 -22.20
CA GLN A 35 -14.12 7.99 -23.11
C GLN A 35 -14.21 9.29 -22.33
N MET A 36 -13.38 10.29 -22.70
CA MET A 36 -13.40 11.65 -22.16
C MET A 36 -13.50 12.65 -23.34
N GLY A 37 -14.70 13.10 -23.64
CA GLY A 37 -14.96 13.87 -24.86
C GLY A 37 -14.58 13.06 -26.11
N PRO A 38 -13.76 13.61 -27.03
CA PRO A 38 -13.31 12.89 -28.23
C PRO A 38 -12.26 11.81 -27.95
N HIS A 39 -11.65 11.78 -26.75
CA HIS A 39 -10.51 10.91 -26.43
C HIS A 39 -10.95 9.54 -25.92
N ARG A 40 -10.31 8.50 -26.42
CA ARG A 40 -10.47 7.11 -25.99
C ARG A 40 -9.18 6.66 -25.30
N ILE A 41 -9.25 6.37 -24.03
CA ILE A 41 -8.10 6.00 -23.20
C ILE A 41 -8.31 4.57 -22.69
N LEU A 42 -7.37 3.68 -22.98
CA LEU A 42 -7.37 2.35 -22.39
C LEU A 42 -6.58 2.37 -21.08
N LEU A 43 -7.22 2.00 -19.99
CA LEU A 43 -6.62 1.86 -18.67
C LEU A 43 -6.36 0.38 -18.42
N ASP A 44 -5.08 0.00 -18.36
CA ASP A 44 -4.56 -1.35 -18.27
C ASP A 44 -4.94 -2.25 -19.47
N CYS A 45 -4.25 -3.37 -19.59
CA CYS A 45 -4.58 -4.45 -20.52
C CYS A 45 -4.12 -5.78 -19.91
N GLY A 46 -4.84 -6.23 -18.88
CA GLY A 46 -4.60 -7.50 -18.20
C GLY A 46 -5.25 -8.70 -18.86
N LEU A 47 -5.80 -8.55 -20.07
CA LEU A 47 -6.49 -9.63 -20.77
C LEU A 47 -5.49 -10.71 -21.24
N ALA A 48 -5.79 -11.97 -20.98
CA ALA A 48 -5.04 -13.10 -21.54
C ALA A 48 -5.34 -13.29 -23.05
N ASP A 49 -6.55 -12.94 -23.48
CA ASP A 49 -6.99 -12.93 -24.88
C ASP A 49 -7.43 -11.52 -25.27
N ILE A 50 -6.71 -10.90 -26.19
CA ILE A 50 -7.01 -9.55 -26.69
C ILE A 50 -7.97 -9.51 -27.87
N SER A 51 -8.51 -10.66 -28.33
CA SER A 51 -9.45 -10.73 -29.46
C SER A 51 -10.62 -9.74 -29.36
N PRO A 52 -11.17 -9.40 -28.17
CA PRO A 52 -12.19 -8.37 -28.05
C PRO A 52 -11.72 -6.97 -28.45
N LEU A 53 -10.41 -6.67 -28.32
CA LEU A 53 -9.80 -5.41 -28.71
C LEU A 53 -9.46 -5.35 -30.21
N GLU A 54 -9.29 -6.51 -30.84
CA GLU A 54 -8.98 -6.67 -32.27
C GLU A 54 -10.23 -6.75 -33.15
N ALA A 55 -11.43 -6.69 -32.55
CA ALA A 55 -12.69 -6.84 -33.29
C ALA A 55 -12.87 -5.78 -34.40
N GLU A 56 -12.20 -4.65 -34.31
CA GLU A 56 -12.15 -3.60 -35.31
C GLU A 56 -10.75 -3.46 -35.90
N ALA A 57 -10.67 -3.06 -37.17
CA ALA A 57 -9.39 -2.84 -37.86
C ALA A 57 -8.62 -1.61 -37.32
N ASN A 58 -9.29 -0.72 -36.60
CA ASN A 58 -8.69 0.46 -36.00
C ASN A 58 -8.30 0.18 -34.54
N PRO A 59 -7.28 0.89 -34.00
CA PRO A 59 -6.93 0.78 -32.59
C PRO A 59 -8.14 1.04 -31.69
N PRO A 60 -8.30 0.26 -30.60
CA PRO A 60 -9.45 0.41 -29.69
C PRO A 60 -9.44 1.74 -28.93
N ALA A 61 -8.27 2.38 -28.81
CA ALA A 61 -8.04 3.62 -28.07
C ALA A 61 -7.02 4.53 -28.78
N ASP A 62 -6.89 5.75 -28.30
CA ASP A 62 -5.92 6.73 -28.78
C ASP A 62 -4.57 6.57 -28.04
N LEU A 63 -4.63 6.10 -26.79
CA LEU A 63 -3.47 5.77 -25.94
C LEU A 63 -3.83 4.74 -24.87
N VAL A 64 -2.81 4.10 -24.32
CA VAL A 64 -2.91 3.16 -23.20
C VAL A 64 -2.13 3.70 -22.01
N LEU A 65 -2.71 3.64 -20.82
CA LEU A 65 -2.07 3.96 -19.56
C LEU A 65 -2.07 2.70 -18.68
N CYS A 66 -0.88 2.19 -18.34
CA CYS A 66 -0.73 1.03 -17.47
C CYS A 66 -0.45 1.49 -16.03
N SER A 67 -1.30 1.05 -15.10
CA SER A 67 -1.20 1.41 -13.69
C SER A 67 0.01 0.75 -13.02
N HIS A 68 0.23 -0.55 -13.25
CA HIS A 68 1.35 -1.29 -12.67
C HIS A 68 1.62 -2.60 -13.43
N ALA A 69 2.68 -3.32 -13.03
CA ALA A 69 3.21 -4.41 -13.82
C ALA A 69 2.68 -5.81 -13.47
N HIS A 70 1.69 -5.99 -12.58
CA HIS A 70 1.09 -7.30 -12.36
C HIS A 70 0.40 -7.83 -13.63
N SER A 71 0.40 -9.15 -13.79
CA SER A 71 -0.08 -9.80 -15.03
C SER A 71 -1.55 -9.51 -15.33
N ASP A 72 -2.40 -9.46 -14.32
CA ASP A 72 -3.82 -9.13 -14.43
C ASP A 72 -4.12 -7.66 -14.80
N HIS A 73 -3.07 -6.82 -14.90
CA HIS A 73 -3.12 -5.46 -15.42
C HIS A 73 -2.31 -5.27 -16.71
N ALA A 74 -1.34 -6.16 -17.01
CA ALA A 74 -0.35 -5.89 -18.04
C ALA A 74 -0.08 -7.01 -19.04
N GLN A 75 -0.51 -8.26 -18.80
CA GLN A 75 -0.11 -9.40 -19.63
C GLN A 75 -0.48 -9.28 -21.10
N GLY A 76 -1.58 -8.60 -21.43
CA GLY A 76 -2.05 -8.38 -22.80
C GLY A 76 -1.34 -7.26 -23.56
N LEU A 77 -0.53 -6.43 -22.88
CA LEU A 77 0.09 -5.24 -23.49
C LEU A 77 1.03 -5.56 -24.65
N LEU A 78 1.81 -6.64 -24.57
CA LEU A 78 2.71 -7.03 -25.65
C LEU A 78 1.93 -7.47 -26.88
N ALA A 79 0.89 -8.28 -26.72
CA ALA A 79 0.02 -8.70 -27.82
C ALA A 79 -0.70 -7.49 -28.43
N LEU A 80 -1.20 -6.58 -27.60
CA LEU A 80 -1.84 -5.34 -28.04
C LEU A 80 -0.88 -4.46 -28.86
N HIS A 81 0.37 -4.32 -28.41
CA HIS A 81 1.40 -3.60 -29.18
C HIS A 81 1.72 -4.28 -30.51
N GLN A 82 1.75 -5.63 -30.56
CA GLN A 82 1.97 -6.36 -31.80
C GLN A 82 0.82 -6.18 -32.79
N ALA A 83 -0.43 -6.17 -32.30
CA ALA A 83 -1.61 -5.92 -33.11
C ALA A 83 -1.71 -4.47 -33.59
N PHE A 84 -1.38 -3.51 -32.72
CA PHE A 84 -1.47 -2.07 -32.99
C PHE A 84 -0.16 -1.34 -32.64
N PRO A 85 0.90 -1.46 -33.45
CA PRO A 85 2.22 -0.87 -33.14
C PRO A 85 2.23 0.66 -33.01
N GLN A 86 1.23 1.35 -33.54
CA GLN A 86 1.10 2.80 -33.47
C GLN A 86 0.34 3.28 -32.23
N LEU A 87 -0.29 2.38 -31.47
CA LEU A 87 -0.98 2.71 -30.22
C LEU A 87 0.05 2.95 -29.11
N PRO A 88 0.23 4.17 -28.62
CA PRO A 88 1.24 4.47 -27.61
C PRO A 88 0.80 3.92 -26.25
N VAL A 89 1.75 3.33 -25.52
CA VAL A 89 1.58 2.79 -24.18
C VAL A 89 2.44 3.57 -23.21
N TYR A 90 1.89 3.98 -22.08
CA TYR A 90 2.57 4.76 -21.06
C TYR A 90 2.39 4.14 -19.67
N ALA A 91 3.42 4.28 -18.83
CA ALA A 91 3.39 3.85 -17.42
C ALA A 91 4.41 4.66 -16.60
N SER A 92 4.56 4.37 -15.31
CA SER A 92 5.70 4.89 -14.54
C SER A 92 7.02 4.28 -15.04
N GLU A 93 8.14 4.97 -14.82
CA GLU A 93 9.47 4.47 -15.18
C GLU A 93 9.72 3.06 -14.63
N VAL A 94 9.39 2.82 -13.36
CA VAL A 94 9.57 1.52 -12.72
C VAL A 94 8.69 0.46 -13.36
N THR A 95 7.43 0.76 -13.64
CA THR A 95 6.53 -0.16 -14.32
C THR A 95 7.07 -0.54 -15.70
N THR A 96 7.59 0.41 -16.50
CA THR A 96 8.14 0.10 -17.82
C THR A 96 9.30 -0.91 -17.77
N GLN A 97 10.09 -0.89 -16.69
CA GLN A 97 11.21 -1.80 -16.51
C GLN A 97 10.81 -3.16 -15.92
N LEU A 98 9.67 -3.23 -15.20
CA LEU A 98 9.14 -4.49 -14.66
C LEU A 98 8.30 -5.27 -15.67
N LEU A 99 7.67 -4.59 -16.64
CA LEU A 99 6.78 -5.21 -17.63
C LEU A 99 7.37 -6.46 -18.32
N PRO A 100 8.67 -6.50 -18.72
CA PRO A 100 9.24 -7.66 -19.39
C PRO A 100 9.15 -8.98 -18.59
N LEU A 101 9.06 -8.90 -17.26
CA LEU A 101 8.92 -10.10 -16.40
C LEU A 101 7.60 -10.84 -16.61
N ASN A 102 6.58 -10.20 -17.20
CA ASN A 102 5.32 -10.84 -17.56
C ASN A 102 5.48 -11.82 -18.74
N TRP A 103 6.55 -11.68 -19.51
CA TRP A 103 6.79 -12.48 -20.73
C TRP A 103 8.10 -13.26 -20.60
N SER A 104 8.34 -13.87 -19.44
CA SER A 104 9.58 -14.60 -19.10
C SER A 104 9.87 -15.80 -20.03
N GLN A 105 8.90 -16.26 -20.82
CA GLN A 105 9.06 -17.26 -21.87
C GLN A 105 9.82 -16.74 -23.10
N LEU A 106 9.91 -15.40 -23.26
CA LEU A 106 10.66 -14.75 -24.33
C LEU A 106 12.03 -14.30 -23.83
N PRO A 107 13.08 -14.38 -24.66
CA PRO A 107 14.35 -13.74 -24.34
C PRO A 107 14.17 -12.22 -24.15
N PRO A 108 14.81 -11.59 -23.17
CA PRO A 108 14.64 -10.15 -22.91
C PRO A 108 14.93 -9.25 -24.12
N GLU A 109 15.85 -9.68 -25.01
CA GLU A 109 16.20 -8.98 -26.25
C GLU A 109 15.11 -9.05 -27.33
N GLU A 110 14.17 -9.97 -27.23
CA GLU A 110 13.03 -10.10 -28.14
C GLU A 110 11.81 -9.28 -27.70
N ILE A 111 11.82 -8.76 -26.46
CA ILE A 111 10.73 -7.93 -25.95
C ILE A 111 11.00 -6.48 -26.37
N PRO A 112 10.16 -5.88 -27.23
CA PRO A 112 10.36 -4.51 -27.68
C PRO A 112 10.14 -3.51 -26.52
N LYS A 113 10.87 -2.40 -26.54
CA LYS A 113 10.63 -1.28 -25.62
C LYS A 113 9.52 -0.41 -26.15
N PHE A 114 8.27 -0.81 -25.93
CA PHE A 114 7.09 -0.14 -26.47
C PHE A 114 6.38 0.78 -25.45
N CYS A 115 6.67 0.62 -24.17
CA CYS A 115 6.06 1.41 -23.11
C CYS A 115 6.92 2.63 -22.76
N HIS A 116 6.32 3.81 -22.75
CA HIS A 116 6.98 5.09 -22.49
C HIS A 116 6.79 5.49 -21.02
N ALA A 117 7.87 5.97 -20.40
CA ALA A 117 7.83 6.42 -19.01
C ALA A 117 7.18 7.80 -18.87
N LEU A 118 6.29 7.95 -17.90
CA LEU A 118 5.76 9.22 -17.46
C LEU A 118 6.34 9.64 -16.11
N PRO A 119 6.58 10.93 -15.89
CA PRO A 119 7.10 11.44 -14.63
C PRO A 119 6.03 11.41 -13.53
N TRP A 120 6.47 11.25 -12.28
CA TRP A 120 5.62 11.36 -11.11
C TRP A 120 5.14 12.79 -10.87
N ARG A 121 3.88 12.94 -10.47
CA ARG A 121 3.28 14.17 -9.98
C ARG A 121 3.32 15.37 -10.96
N SER A 122 3.74 15.15 -12.19
CA SER A 122 3.77 16.17 -13.23
C SER A 122 2.73 15.85 -14.30
N PRO A 123 1.77 16.75 -14.60
CA PRO A 123 0.82 16.52 -15.66
C PRO A 123 1.53 16.54 -17.02
N ILE A 124 1.23 15.56 -17.87
CA ILE A 124 1.70 15.47 -19.25
C ILE A 124 0.49 15.65 -20.17
N GLU A 125 0.57 16.59 -21.06
CA GLU A 125 -0.43 16.82 -22.08
C GLU A 125 -0.18 15.91 -23.29
N PHE A 126 -1.21 15.19 -23.72
CA PHE A 126 -1.15 14.29 -24.88
C PHE A 126 -1.69 14.95 -26.14
N ARG A 127 -2.96 15.34 -26.14
CA ARG A 127 -3.65 15.99 -27.28
C ARG A 127 -4.83 16.80 -26.77
N ASP A 128 -5.11 17.92 -27.46
CA ASP A 128 -6.39 18.66 -27.40
C ASP A 128 -6.98 18.80 -25.98
N GLY A 129 -6.15 19.22 -25.03
CA GLY A 129 -6.57 19.47 -23.64
C GLY A 129 -6.67 18.22 -22.76
N LEU A 130 -6.27 17.02 -23.23
CA LEU A 130 -6.16 15.82 -22.41
C LEU A 130 -4.79 15.76 -21.73
N THR A 131 -4.78 15.67 -20.39
CA THR A 131 -3.57 15.45 -19.59
C THR A 131 -3.71 14.24 -18.70
N ALA A 132 -2.58 13.57 -18.42
CA ALA A 132 -2.50 12.56 -17.37
C ALA A 132 -1.40 12.90 -16.37
N GLN A 133 -1.62 12.54 -15.11
CA GLN A 133 -0.69 12.74 -14.01
C GLN A 133 -0.65 11.50 -13.14
N LEU A 134 0.57 11.04 -12.78
CA LEU A 134 0.78 9.84 -11.98
C LEU A 134 1.00 10.19 -10.51
N PHE A 135 0.36 9.43 -9.63
CA PHE A 135 0.60 9.45 -8.19
C PHE A 135 0.97 8.04 -7.72
N PRO A 136 1.92 7.87 -6.77
CA PRO A 136 2.19 6.56 -6.19
C PRO A 136 0.92 5.94 -5.61
N ALA A 137 0.62 4.70 -6.01
CA ALA A 137 -0.60 4.00 -5.58
C ALA A 137 -0.41 3.19 -4.29
N GLY A 138 0.83 2.92 -3.86
CA GLY A 138 1.12 2.23 -2.61
C GLY A 138 1.07 0.71 -2.68
N HIS A 139 0.72 0.13 -3.82
CA HIS A 139 0.56 -1.31 -3.99
C HIS A 139 1.91 -2.03 -4.17
N LEU A 140 2.71 -1.62 -5.15
CA LEU A 140 4.06 -2.12 -5.40
C LEU A 140 4.94 -1.01 -6.02
N PRO A 141 6.28 -1.20 -6.09
CA PRO A 141 7.14 -0.21 -6.75
C PRO A 141 6.70 0.06 -8.19
N GLY A 142 6.49 1.32 -8.51
CA GLY A 142 6.00 1.74 -9.82
C GLY A 142 4.49 1.82 -9.97
N ALA A 143 3.71 1.22 -9.07
CA ALA A 143 2.25 1.30 -9.12
C ALA A 143 1.75 2.75 -9.02
N ALA A 144 0.90 3.13 -9.97
CA ALA A 144 0.43 4.49 -10.16
C ALA A 144 -1.10 4.59 -10.15
N ALA A 145 -1.61 5.53 -9.35
CA ALA A 145 -2.94 6.09 -9.56
C ALA A 145 -2.86 7.17 -10.65
N LEU A 146 -3.78 7.13 -11.60
CA LEU A 146 -3.78 7.90 -12.84
C LEU A 146 -4.88 8.97 -12.79
N LEU A 147 -4.49 10.24 -12.65
CA LEU A 147 -5.41 11.37 -12.74
C LEU A 147 -5.46 11.86 -14.19
N LEU A 148 -6.60 11.66 -14.84
CA LEU A 148 -6.92 12.19 -16.16
C LEU A 148 -7.65 13.52 -16.02
N THR A 149 -7.24 14.51 -16.80
CA THR A 149 -7.94 15.80 -16.89
C THR A 149 -8.17 16.14 -18.35
N TYR A 150 -9.41 16.42 -18.69
CA TYR A 150 -9.80 16.89 -20.02
C TYR A 150 -10.42 18.28 -19.92
N MET A 151 -9.83 19.23 -20.61
CA MET A 151 -10.29 20.61 -20.70
C MET A 151 -11.21 20.77 -21.91
N ALA A 152 -12.50 20.46 -21.74
CA ALA A 152 -13.52 20.75 -22.76
C ALA A 152 -13.84 22.27 -22.83
N PRO A 153 -14.45 22.75 -23.91
CA PRO A 153 -14.71 24.17 -24.08
C PRO A 153 -15.54 24.84 -22.98
N GLN A 154 -16.41 24.07 -22.31
CA GLN A 154 -17.34 24.61 -21.31
C GLN A 154 -16.92 24.29 -19.87
N ARG A 155 -16.22 23.19 -19.65
CA ARG A 155 -15.76 22.75 -18.31
C ARG A 155 -14.55 21.83 -18.38
N THR A 156 -13.91 21.64 -17.23
CA THR A 156 -12.85 20.65 -17.07
C THR A 156 -13.42 19.39 -16.42
N TYR A 157 -13.18 18.24 -17.03
CA TYR A 157 -13.52 16.92 -16.51
C TYR A 157 -12.30 16.25 -15.87
N ARG A 158 -12.49 15.60 -14.72
CA ARG A 158 -11.41 14.89 -14.02
C ARG A 158 -11.85 13.50 -13.60
N LEU A 159 -11.02 12.52 -13.97
CA LEU A 159 -11.20 11.13 -13.63
C LEU A 159 -9.92 10.62 -12.95
N LEU A 160 -10.07 9.96 -11.80
CA LEU A 160 -8.98 9.22 -11.16
C LEU A 160 -9.23 7.72 -11.30
N TYR A 161 -8.23 7.00 -11.80
CA TYR A 161 -8.17 5.55 -11.74
C TYR A 161 -7.09 5.16 -10.75
N THR A 162 -7.42 4.38 -9.72
CA THR A 162 -6.46 4.01 -8.67
C THR A 162 -5.47 2.95 -9.12
N GLY A 163 -5.81 2.11 -10.14
CA GLY A 163 -5.22 0.79 -10.22
C GLY A 163 -5.40 0.07 -8.89
N ASP A 164 -4.52 -0.85 -8.57
CA ASP A 164 -4.44 -1.42 -7.23
C ASP A 164 -3.76 -0.42 -6.30
N PHE A 165 -4.37 -0.17 -5.14
CA PHE A 165 -3.87 0.87 -4.26
C PHE A 165 -3.85 0.46 -2.79
N PHE A 166 -2.96 1.11 -2.05
CA PHE A 166 -2.87 0.99 -0.61
C PHE A 166 -2.58 2.36 0.00
N LEU A 167 -3.32 2.75 1.03
CA LEU A 167 -3.14 4.07 1.65
C LEU A 167 -1.94 4.12 2.60
N SER A 168 -1.62 2.99 3.24
CA SER A 168 -0.52 2.92 4.19
C SER A 168 0.81 2.66 3.48
N ASN A 169 1.90 3.17 4.07
CA ASN A 169 3.24 2.82 3.62
C ASN A 169 3.53 1.34 3.87
N SER A 170 4.21 0.71 2.93
CA SER A 170 4.83 -0.59 3.14
C SER A 170 6.35 -0.45 3.31
N ARG A 171 7.08 -1.56 3.36
CA ARG A 171 8.54 -1.51 3.55
C ARG A 171 9.28 -0.99 2.31
N LEU A 172 8.70 -1.17 1.14
CA LEU A 172 9.33 -0.84 -0.15
C LEU A 172 8.66 0.31 -0.89
N VAL A 173 7.40 0.67 -0.56
CA VAL A 173 6.64 1.71 -1.25
C VAL A 173 5.93 2.65 -0.30
N GLU A 174 5.75 3.88 -0.77
CA GLU A 174 4.91 4.89 -0.10
C GLU A 174 3.45 4.66 -0.49
N GLY A 175 2.54 4.77 0.48
CA GLY A 175 1.10 4.68 0.27
C GLY A 175 0.55 5.80 -0.61
N LEU A 176 -0.66 5.60 -1.12
CA LEU A 176 -1.36 6.64 -1.89
C LEU A 176 -1.72 7.82 -0.96
N SER A 177 -1.14 8.98 -1.24
CA SER A 177 -1.36 10.18 -0.44
C SER A 177 -2.70 10.84 -0.80
N ILE A 178 -3.65 10.78 0.13
CA ILE A 178 -4.93 11.49 0.01
C ILE A 178 -4.70 13.01 -0.04
N GLU A 179 -3.73 13.52 0.72
CA GLU A 179 -3.39 14.96 0.75
C GLU A 179 -2.96 15.47 -0.63
N ALA A 180 -2.19 14.67 -1.37
CA ALA A 180 -1.75 15.03 -2.72
C ALA A 180 -2.90 15.11 -3.73
N LEU A 181 -4.02 14.43 -3.45
CA LEU A 181 -5.22 14.38 -4.29
C LEU A 181 -6.33 15.32 -3.81
N ARG A 182 -6.22 15.90 -2.60
CA ARG A 182 -7.23 16.83 -2.09
C ARG A 182 -7.35 18.06 -2.99
N GLY A 183 -8.60 18.50 -3.22
CA GLY A 183 -8.87 19.69 -4.03
C GLY A 183 -8.83 19.44 -5.54
N THR A 184 -8.63 18.19 -5.99
CA THR A 184 -8.66 17.87 -7.42
C THR A 184 -10.06 18.02 -8.04
N HIS A 185 -11.12 18.07 -7.22
CA HIS A 185 -12.52 18.18 -7.69
C HIS A 185 -12.85 17.11 -8.76
N LEU A 186 -12.77 15.85 -8.36
CA LEU A 186 -13.03 14.72 -9.24
C LEU A 186 -14.50 14.63 -9.65
N ASP A 187 -14.72 14.34 -10.92
CA ASP A 187 -16.04 13.96 -11.44
C ASP A 187 -16.25 12.45 -11.32
N VAL A 188 -15.22 11.65 -11.60
CA VAL A 188 -15.27 10.18 -11.63
C VAL A 188 -14.08 9.60 -10.88
N LEU A 189 -14.35 8.59 -10.04
CA LEU A 189 -13.36 7.74 -9.41
C LEU A 189 -13.59 6.30 -9.88
N ILE A 190 -12.58 5.71 -10.52
CA ILE A 190 -12.53 4.26 -10.78
C ILE A 190 -11.59 3.67 -9.73
N VAL A 191 -12.10 2.77 -8.89
CA VAL A 191 -11.40 2.28 -7.70
C VAL A 191 -11.51 0.77 -7.58
N GLU A 192 -10.41 0.13 -7.18
CA GLU A 192 -10.43 -1.30 -6.89
C GLU A 192 -11.27 -1.62 -5.64
N GLY A 193 -11.80 -2.85 -5.62
CA GLY A 193 -12.57 -3.38 -4.51
C GLY A 193 -12.16 -4.78 -4.09
N SER A 194 -10.86 -5.07 -4.13
CA SER A 194 -10.28 -6.41 -3.93
C SER A 194 -10.73 -7.09 -2.62
N TYR A 195 -10.88 -6.32 -1.55
CA TYR A 195 -11.32 -6.84 -0.25
C TYR A 195 -12.79 -6.52 0.08
N GLY A 196 -13.52 -5.88 -0.83
CA GLY A 196 -14.93 -5.54 -0.64
C GLY A 196 -15.17 -4.77 0.65
N THR A 197 -16.09 -5.27 1.49
CA THR A 197 -16.44 -4.67 2.78
C THR A 197 -15.62 -5.21 3.96
N ALA A 198 -14.58 -6.03 3.72
CA ALA A 198 -13.74 -6.54 4.79
C ALA A 198 -12.98 -5.40 5.50
N ARG A 199 -12.73 -5.57 6.78
CA ARG A 199 -11.87 -4.69 7.60
C ARG A 199 -10.68 -5.50 8.06
N HIS A 200 -9.50 -4.96 7.87
CA HIS A 200 -8.26 -5.64 8.22
C HIS A 200 -7.66 -5.10 9.51
N PRO A 201 -6.99 -5.95 10.29
CA PRO A 201 -6.13 -5.49 11.36
C PRO A 201 -5.03 -4.57 10.82
N HIS A 202 -4.47 -3.72 11.67
CA HIS A 202 -3.32 -2.88 11.28
C HIS A 202 -2.18 -3.73 10.71
N ARG A 203 -1.46 -3.18 9.70
CA ARG A 203 -0.37 -3.86 8.98
C ARG A 203 0.62 -4.55 9.91
N ARG A 204 1.03 -3.89 10.98
CA ARG A 204 1.95 -4.47 11.96
C ARG A 204 1.42 -5.72 12.65
N GLN A 205 0.13 -5.76 12.97
CA GLN A 205 -0.49 -6.96 13.55
C GLN A 205 -0.46 -8.12 12.56
N GLN A 206 -0.74 -7.84 11.27
CA GLN A 206 -0.64 -8.83 10.20
C GLN A 206 0.80 -9.35 10.06
N GLU A 207 1.80 -8.47 10.06
CA GLU A 207 3.22 -8.83 10.02
C GLU A 207 3.61 -9.71 11.21
N ASN A 208 3.20 -9.35 12.42
CA ASN A 208 3.52 -10.13 13.63
C ASN A 208 2.87 -11.52 13.58
N GLN A 209 1.61 -11.64 13.17
CA GLN A 209 0.91 -12.93 13.03
C GLN A 209 1.63 -13.84 12.02
N LEU A 210 2.02 -13.33 10.86
CA LEU A 210 2.78 -14.10 9.87
C LEU A 210 4.13 -14.55 10.44
N VAL A 211 4.88 -13.64 11.05
CA VAL A 211 6.20 -13.93 11.63
C VAL A 211 6.12 -14.97 12.75
N GLU A 212 5.14 -14.83 13.65
CA GLU A 212 4.92 -15.79 14.75
C GLU A 212 4.60 -17.18 14.20
N ARG A 213 3.74 -17.27 13.16
CA ARG A 213 3.40 -18.54 12.54
C ARG A 213 4.61 -19.21 11.88
N ILE A 214 5.42 -18.43 11.14
CA ILE A 214 6.69 -18.92 10.56
C ILE A 214 7.64 -19.38 11.66
N ALA A 215 7.83 -18.58 12.71
CA ALA A 215 8.73 -18.91 13.82
C ALA A 215 8.31 -20.20 14.53
N GLN A 216 7.00 -20.43 14.70
CA GLN A 216 6.45 -21.65 15.27
C GLN A 216 6.73 -22.88 14.39
N ALA A 217 6.55 -22.77 13.06
CA ALA A 217 6.85 -23.88 12.14
C ALA A 217 8.35 -24.26 12.20
N ILE A 218 9.24 -23.26 12.14
CA ILE A 218 10.69 -23.47 12.23
C ILE A 218 11.11 -24.08 13.59
N ALA A 219 10.50 -23.62 14.70
CA ALA A 219 10.77 -24.19 16.03
C ALA A 219 10.36 -25.67 16.12
N ASN A 220 9.30 -26.05 15.43
CA ASN A 220 8.80 -27.42 15.31
C ASN A 220 9.54 -28.26 14.25
N GLN A 221 10.68 -27.77 13.74
CA GLN A 221 11.52 -28.46 12.74
C GLN A 221 10.83 -28.64 11.38
N HIS A 222 9.85 -27.81 11.02
CA HIS A 222 9.26 -27.75 9.69
C HIS A 222 9.85 -26.61 8.86
N SER A 223 10.09 -26.86 7.58
CA SER A 223 10.32 -25.80 6.60
C SER A 223 9.02 -25.09 6.28
N VAL A 224 9.10 -23.85 5.78
CA VAL A 224 7.94 -23.05 5.40
C VAL A 224 8.03 -22.70 3.92
N LEU A 225 6.98 -23.00 3.17
CA LEU A 225 6.82 -22.58 1.77
C LEU A 225 5.86 -21.39 1.71
N LEU A 226 6.29 -20.35 1.01
CA LEU A 226 5.55 -19.10 0.78
C LEU A 226 5.40 -18.90 -0.73
N PRO A 227 4.34 -19.46 -1.37
CA PRO A 227 4.01 -19.12 -2.75
C PRO A 227 3.51 -17.68 -2.82
N VAL A 228 4.15 -16.89 -3.69
CA VAL A 228 3.91 -15.44 -3.82
C VAL A 228 4.04 -15.01 -5.28
N PRO A 229 3.43 -13.87 -5.69
CA PRO A 229 3.66 -13.30 -7.01
C PRO A 229 5.14 -12.99 -7.28
N THR A 230 5.51 -12.89 -8.55
CA THR A 230 6.87 -12.57 -9.02
C THR A 230 7.46 -11.33 -8.33
N PHE A 231 6.64 -10.30 -8.12
CA PHE A 231 7.05 -9.06 -7.45
C PHE A 231 5.93 -8.49 -6.57
N GLY A 232 6.32 -7.65 -5.61
CA GLY A 232 5.46 -7.07 -4.59
C GLY A 232 5.58 -7.82 -3.28
N LEU A 233 4.65 -8.74 -3.01
CA LEU A 233 4.50 -9.43 -1.71
C LEU A 233 5.75 -10.20 -1.28
N GLY A 234 6.39 -10.94 -2.19
CA GLY A 234 7.58 -11.73 -1.86
C GLY A 234 8.73 -10.88 -1.34
N GLN A 235 9.00 -9.76 -1.99
CA GLN A 235 10.06 -8.83 -1.61
C GLN A 235 9.74 -8.11 -0.29
N GLU A 236 8.48 -7.78 -0.04
CA GLU A 236 8.01 -7.24 1.25
C GLU A 236 8.24 -8.24 2.39
N ILE A 237 7.90 -9.51 2.18
CA ILE A 237 8.14 -10.59 3.16
C ILE A 237 9.65 -10.78 3.41
N LEU A 238 10.49 -10.73 2.39
CA LEU A 238 11.94 -10.80 2.54
C LEU A 238 12.47 -9.68 3.44
N MET A 239 12.02 -8.44 3.21
CA MET A 239 12.39 -7.29 4.03
C MET A 239 11.88 -7.45 5.47
N LEU A 240 10.66 -7.97 5.66
CA LEU A 240 10.10 -8.28 6.97
C LEU A 240 10.95 -9.31 7.72
N LEU A 241 11.21 -10.46 7.10
CA LEU A 241 11.96 -11.56 7.74
C LEU A 241 13.40 -11.17 8.11
N ARG A 242 14.06 -10.35 7.28
CA ARG A 242 15.42 -9.88 7.53
C ARG A 242 15.51 -8.87 8.69
N SER A 243 14.51 -8.02 8.85
CA SER A 243 14.51 -6.95 9.85
C SER A 243 13.84 -7.33 11.17
N HIS A 244 13.06 -8.41 11.19
CA HIS A 244 12.29 -8.77 12.38
C HIS A 244 13.15 -9.46 13.45
N HIS A 245 13.01 -9.03 14.70
CA HIS A 245 13.81 -9.52 15.85
C HIS A 245 13.73 -11.03 16.07
N HIS A 246 12.61 -11.69 15.67
CA HIS A 246 12.46 -13.14 15.77
C HIS A 246 13.48 -13.91 14.90
N PHE A 247 13.97 -13.32 13.81
CA PHE A 247 14.87 -14.00 12.87
C PHE A 247 16.27 -13.41 12.84
N THR A 248 16.44 -12.13 13.21
CA THR A 248 17.73 -11.46 13.21
C THR A 248 18.76 -12.23 14.04
N GLY A 249 19.90 -12.55 13.44
CA GLY A 249 20.99 -13.29 14.05
C GLY A 249 20.80 -14.82 14.11
N ARG A 250 19.61 -15.35 13.77
CA ARG A 250 19.37 -16.80 13.77
C ARG A 250 20.06 -17.48 12.59
N ASN A 251 20.57 -18.69 12.83
CA ASN A 251 21.14 -19.53 11.78
C ASN A 251 20.02 -20.17 10.95
N LEU A 252 19.42 -19.40 10.08
CA LEU A 252 18.29 -19.77 9.24
C LEU A 252 18.59 -19.33 7.81
N ASP A 253 18.24 -20.19 6.85
CA ASP A 253 18.31 -19.88 5.43
C ASP A 253 16.93 -19.53 4.88
N ILE A 254 16.86 -18.46 4.12
CA ILE A 254 15.71 -18.04 3.34
C ILE A 254 16.11 -18.22 1.87
N TRP A 255 15.40 -19.09 1.19
CA TRP A 255 15.62 -19.40 -0.20
C TRP A 255 14.58 -18.71 -1.08
N VAL A 256 15.03 -18.17 -2.20
CA VAL A 256 14.14 -17.49 -3.15
C VAL A 256 14.29 -18.16 -4.50
N ASP A 257 13.18 -18.66 -5.05
CA ASP A 257 13.16 -19.47 -6.25
C ASP A 257 12.52 -18.74 -7.44
N GLY A 258 12.89 -19.19 -8.63
CA GLY A 258 12.24 -18.91 -9.90
C GLY A 258 12.04 -17.41 -10.19
N SER A 259 10.82 -17.07 -10.59
CA SER A 259 10.43 -15.71 -10.98
C SER A 259 10.54 -14.70 -9.82
N VAL A 260 10.30 -15.14 -8.57
CA VAL A 260 10.44 -14.28 -7.39
C VAL A 260 11.89 -13.81 -7.23
N ALA A 261 12.87 -14.68 -7.52
CA ALA A 261 14.29 -14.30 -7.53
C ALA A 261 14.59 -13.28 -8.64
N ALA A 262 14.01 -13.46 -9.83
CA ALA A 262 14.12 -12.49 -10.92
C ALA A 262 13.49 -11.12 -10.54
N GLY A 263 12.36 -11.14 -9.84
CA GLY A 263 11.75 -9.92 -9.28
C GLY A 263 12.64 -9.20 -8.27
N CYS A 264 13.37 -9.96 -7.43
CA CYS A 264 14.37 -9.37 -6.52
C CYS A 264 15.53 -8.69 -7.27
N ASP A 265 16.03 -9.31 -8.35
CA ASP A 265 17.08 -8.72 -9.18
C ASP A 265 16.61 -7.42 -9.85
N ALA A 266 15.42 -7.44 -10.44
CA ALA A 266 14.83 -6.25 -11.05
C ALA A 266 14.68 -5.11 -10.02
N TYR A 267 14.27 -5.41 -8.79
CA TYR A 267 14.17 -4.40 -7.72
C TYR A 267 15.54 -3.83 -7.33
N LEU A 268 16.62 -4.61 -7.38
CA LEU A 268 17.97 -4.10 -7.13
C LEU A 268 18.41 -3.13 -8.23
N GLU A 269 18.08 -3.39 -9.49
CA GLU A 269 18.36 -2.47 -10.61
C GLU A 269 17.54 -1.17 -10.50
N LEU A 270 16.33 -1.26 -9.97
CA LEU A 270 15.38 -0.15 -9.77
C LEU A 270 15.61 0.65 -8.49
N LEU A 271 16.59 0.30 -7.67
CA LEU A 271 16.84 0.93 -6.38
C LEU A 271 16.88 2.48 -6.40
N PRO A 272 17.42 3.16 -7.44
CA PRO A 272 17.39 4.63 -7.51
C PRO A 272 15.99 5.26 -7.52
N HIS A 273 14.95 4.48 -7.88
CA HIS A 273 13.56 4.92 -7.97
C HIS A 273 12.74 4.62 -6.70
N PHE A 274 13.33 3.91 -5.74
CA PHE A 274 12.66 3.58 -4.47
C PHE A 274 12.62 4.77 -3.51
N PRO A 275 11.76 4.75 -2.48
CA PRO A 275 11.74 5.75 -1.43
C PRO A 275 13.12 5.94 -0.78
N THR A 276 13.42 7.17 -0.35
CA THR A 276 14.72 7.51 0.26
C THR A 276 15.07 6.62 1.46
N SER A 277 14.08 6.18 2.23
CA SER A 277 14.27 5.25 3.36
C SER A 277 14.85 3.91 2.89
N VAL A 278 14.34 3.36 1.79
CA VAL A 278 14.81 2.10 1.20
C VAL A 278 16.21 2.27 0.63
N GLN A 279 16.47 3.36 -0.10
CA GLN A 279 17.80 3.67 -0.62
C GLN A 279 18.84 3.82 0.50
N ASN A 280 18.48 4.49 1.60
CA ASN A 280 19.35 4.63 2.76
C ASN A 280 19.63 3.28 3.42
N PHE A 281 18.62 2.42 3.58
CA PHE A 281 18.83 1.05 4.07
C PHE A 281 19.81 0.29 3.17
N ALA A 282 19.62 0.34 1.85
CA ALA A 282 20.44 -0.38 0.87
C ALA A 282 21.91 0.08 0.84
N ARG A 283 22.24 1.30 1.26
CA ARG A 283 23.64 1.78 1.41
C ARG A 283 24.41 1.06 2.51
N HIS A 284 23.71 0.57 3.52
CA HIS A 284 24.33 -0.07 4.69
C HIS A 284 24.18 -1.58 4.67
N GLN A 285 23.15 -2.10 4.03
CA GLN A 285 22.82 -3.51 4.02
C GLN A 285 22.13 -3.88 2.69
N PRO A 286 22.56 -4.97 1.99
CA PRO A 286 21.88 -5.43 0.77
C PRO A 286 20.39 -5.68 1.06
N LEU A 287 19.51 -5.34 0.10
CA LEU A 287 18.07 -5.55 0.26
C LEU A 287 17.74 -7.06 0.32
N PHE A 288 18.30 -7.84 -0.56
CA PHE A 288 17.97 -9.26 -0.70
C PHE A 288 19.19 -10.16 -0.49
N TRP A 289 20.03 -10.33 -1.48
CA TRP A 289 21.09 -11.33 -1.47
C TRP A 289 22.18 -11.02 -0.45
N ASP A 290 22.22 -11.80 0.66
CA ASP A 290 23.27 -11.67 1.67
C ASP A 290 23.50 -12.99 2.43
N GLU A 291 24.69 -13.54 2.28
CA GLU A 291 25.11 -14.73 2.99
C GLU A 291 25.87 -14.45 4.28
N ARG A 292 26.24 -13.20 4.54
CA ARG A 292 27.03 -12.77 5.70
C ARG A 292 26.18 -12.45 6.90
N VAL A 293 24.96 -11.91 6.63
CA VAL A 293 23.99 -11.52 7.66
C VAL A 293 22.97 -12.63 7.86
N ARG A 294 22.58 -12.90 9.09
CA ARG A 294 21.60 -13.93 9.44
C ARG A 294 20.24 -13.27 9.76
N PRO A 295 19.13 -13.80 9.23
CA PRO A 295 19.00 -14.96 8.33
C PRO A 295 19.64 -14.72 6.98
N ARG A 296 20.22 -15.76 6.38
CA ARG A 296 20.85 -15.67 5.05
C ARG A 296 19.77 -15.73 3.98
N VAL A 297 19.82 -14.81 3.01
CA VAL A 297 18.92 -14.82 1.84
C VAL A 297 19.72 -15.30 0.63
N ARG A 298 19.25 -16.38 0.04
CA ARG A 298 19.94 -17.09 -1.04
C ARG A 298 19.02 -17.37 -2.21
N ARG A 299 19.59 -17.34 -3.41
CA ARG A 299 18.90 -17.82 -4.60
C ARG A 299 18.91 -19.35 -4.59
N LEU A 300 17.77 -19.95 -4.90
CA LEU A 300 17.64 -21.38 -5.07
C LEU A 300 17.96 -21.75 -6.52
N ASP A 301 18.84 -22.73 -6.71
CA ASP A 301 19.08 -23.34 -8.02
C ASP A 301 18.37 -24.70 -8.15
N ASP A 302 18.20 -25.17 -9.38
CA ASP A 302 17.49 -26.43 -9.67
C ASP A 302 18.13 -27.67 -9.00
N GLN A 303 19.46 -27.67 -8.82
CA GLN A 303 20.17 -28.80 -8.19
C GLN A 303 19.90 -28.85 -6.70
N GLN A 304 19.77 -27.69 -6.06
CA GLN A 304 19.53 -27.57 -4.63
C GLN A 304 18.07 -27.84 -4.26
N ARG A 305 17.13 -27.65 -5.18
CA ARG A 305 15.68 -27.77 -4.93
C ARG A 305 15.29 -29.11 -4.30
N ARG A 306 15.95 -30.22 -4.70
CA ARG A 306 15.69 -31.56 -4.14
C ARG A 306 16.21 -31.78 -2.72
N SER A 307 17.12 -30.95 -2.23
CA SER A 307 17.77 -31.11 -0.93
C SER A 307 17.44 -30.00 0.07
N ILE A 308 16.64 -29.03 -0.33
CA ILE A 308 16.47 -27.78 0.41
C ILE A 308 15.83 -27.98 1.79
N CYS A 309 14.82 -28.84 1.92
CA CYS A 309 14.07 -29.07 3.14
C CYS A 309 14.72 -30.09 4.10
N GLN A 310 15.98 -30.46 3.90
CA GLN A 310 16.73 -31.34 4.84
C GLN A 310 16.91 -30.72 6.22
N SER A 311 16.92 -29.40 6.29
CA SER A 311 16.94 -28.63 7.55
C SER A 311 15.84 -27.57 7.48
N PRO A 312 15.25 -27.18 8.61
CA PRO A 312 14.22 -26.13 8.61
C PRO A 312 14.70 -24.86 7.93
N CYS A 313 13.98 -24.43 6.92
CA CYS A 313 14.27 -23.24 6.12
C CYS A 313 12.96 -22.56 5.67
N ILE A 314 13.09 -21.37 5.11
CA ILE A 314 11.96 -20.64 4.49
C ILE A 314 12.22 -20.60 2.99
N VAL A 315 11.20 -20.90 2.19
CA VAL A 315 11.27 -20.86 0.73
C VAL A 315 10.19 -19.92 0.22
N LEU A 316 10.59 -18.88 -0.52
CA LEU A 316 9.68 -18.07 -1.30
C LEU A 316 9.76 -18.57 -2.74
N THR A 317 8.61 -18.87 -3.33
CA THR A 317 8.50 -19.41 -4.69
C THR A 317 7.34 -18.76 -5.42
N ASP A 318 7.33 -18.88 -6.74
CA ASP A 318 6.23 -18.42 -7.58
C ASP A 318 4.93 -19.17 -7.22
N ASP A 319 3.83 -18.47 -7.20
CA ASP A 319 2.52 -19.02 -6.84
C ASP A 319 1.85 -19.85 -7.94
N THR A 320 2.46 -19.90 -9.13
CA THR A 320 2.00 -20.72 -10.26
C THR A 320 2.73 -22.07 -10.37
N VAL A 321 3.80 -22.29 -9.59
CA VAL A 321 4.59 -23.52 -9.67
C VAL A 321 3.95 -24.67 -8.90
N ASP A 322 4.23 -25.91 -9.34
CA ASP A 322 3.85 -27.10 -8.61
C ASP A 322 4.69 -27.21 -7.30
N LEU A 323 4.03 -27.03 -6.17
CA LEU A 323 4.68 -27.10 -4.86
C LEU A 323 5.17 -28.49 -4.49
N SER A 324 4.68 -29.56 -5.16
CA SER A 324 5.10 -30.95 -4.89
C SER A 324 6.61 -31.16 -5.07
N GLN A 325 7.28 -30.34 -5.88
CA GLN A 325 8.72 -30.38 -6.09
C GLN A 325 9.56 -30.08 -4.84
N TYR A 326 8.96 -29.48 -3.79
CA TYR A 326 9.61 -29.18 -2.51
C TYR A 326 9.32 -30.22 -1.43
N PHE A 327 8.48 -31.23 -1.72
CA PHE A 327 8.14 -32.28 -0.79
C PHE A 327 9.06 -33.48 -1.02
N HIS A 328 9.63 -34.00 0.05
CA HIS A 328 10.47 -35.17 -0.01
C HIS A 328 9.99 -36.21 1.00
N PRO A 329 9.85 -37.50 0.63
CA PRO A 329 9.29 -38.52 1.52
C PRO A 329 10.13 -38.77 2.80
N ASP A 330 11.43 -38.46 2.77
CA ASP A 330 12.35 -38.70 3.89
C ASP A 330 12.41 -37.52 4.89
N PHE A 331 11.73 -36.39 4.62
CA PHE A 331 11.78 -35.21 5.49
C PHE A 331 10.37 -34.82 5.97
N ALA A 332 10.33 -34.02 7.05
CA ALA A 332 9.07 -33.45 7.51
C ALA A 332 8.45 -32.60 6.41
N SER A 333 7.16 -32.81 6.12
CA SER A 333 6.43 -32.02 5.13
C SER A 333 6.50 -30.54 5.51
N PRO A 334 6.83 -29.66 4.57
CA PRO A 334 6.85 -28.23 4.82
C PRO A 334 5.43 -27.70 5.09
N VAL A 335 5.34 -26.66 5.91
CA VAL A 335 4.11 -25.89 6.10
C VAL A 335 3.96 -24.93 4.92
N VAL A 336 2.83 -24.99 4.24
CA VAL A 336 2.50 -24.06 3.14
C VAL A 336 1.68 -22.92 3.70
N LEU A 337 2.21 -21.69 3.61
CA LEU A 337 1.50 -20.48 4.00
C LEU A 337 1.18 -19.67 2.72
N GLN A 338 -0.10 -19.60 2.39
CA GLN A 338 -0.58 -18.86 1.22
C GLN A 338 -1.14 -17.51 1.64
N PRO A 339 -0.92 -16.43 0.85
CA PRO A 339 -1.59 -15.17 1.11
C PRO A 339 -3.10 -15.38 1.04
N GLU A 340 -3.82 -14.74 1.97
CA GLU A 340 -5.28 -14.69 1.90
C GLU A 340 -5.64 -13.96 0.61
N ARG A 341 -5.87 -14.75 -0.42
CA ARG A 341 -6.43 -14.26 -1.68
C ARG A 341 -7.91 -14.05 -1.46
N LEU A 342 -8.45 -13.08 -2.17
CA LEU A 342 -9.86 -13.00 -2.45
C LEU A 342 -10.36 -14.43 -2.72
N LYS A 343 -11.33 -14.90 -1.95
CA LYS A 343 -11.87 -16.27 -2.04
C LYS A 343 -12.43 -16.52 -3.44
N TYR A 344 -11.54 -16.77 -4.39
CA TYR A 344 -11.93 -17.52 -5.58
C TYR A 344 -12.09 -18.96 -5.14
N PRO A 345 -13.17 -19.65 -5.54
CA PRO A 345 -13.28 -21.07 -5.28
C PRO A 345 -11.97 -21.70 -5.74
N SER A 346 -11.15 -22.13 -4.78
CA SER A 346 -9.98 -22.91 -5.06
C SER A 346 -10.43 -24.03 -6.00
N ARG A 347 -9.79 -24.17 -7.14
CA ARG A 347 -9.77 -25.46 -7.81
C ARG A 347 -9.40 -26.43 -6.70
N THR A 348 -10.32 -27.29 -6.35
CA THR A 348 -10.06 -28.44 -5.49
C THR A 348 -9.03 -29.26 -6.23
N ASP A 349 -7.76 -29.04 -5.92
CA ASP A 349 -6.70 -29.89 -6.40
C ASP A 349 -6.83 -31.22 -5.68
N ASP A 350 -7.15 -32.26 -6.44
CA ASP A 350 -7.05 -33.67 -6.06
C ASP A 350 -5.57 -34.10 -5.80
N SER A 351 -4.63 -33.16 -5.69
CA SER A 351 -3.26 -33.40 -5.30
C SER A 351 -3.18 -33.42 -3.78
N GLY A 352 -3.14 -34.58 -3.15
CA GLY A 352 -3.02 -34.88 -1.72
C GLY A 352 -2.00 -34.05 -0.89
N VAL A 353 -1.90 -32.76 -1.14
CA VAL A 353 -1.08 -31.78 -0.44
C VAL A 353 -1.81 -31.39 0.84
N THR A 354 -1.12 -31.47 1.93
CA THR A 354 -1.45 -30.95 3.27
C THR A 354 -2.19 -29.62 3.13
N GLU A 355 -3.30 -29.48 3.85
CA GLU A 355 -4.15 -28.29 3.86
C GLU A 355 -3.31 -27.01 4.00
N ALA A 356 -3.27 -26.15 2.97
CA ALA A 356 -2.50 -24.92 3.01
C ALA A 356 -3.14 -23.95 4.00
N GLU A 357 -2.34 -23.37 4.88
CA GLU A 357 -2.78 -22.33 5.81
C GLU A 357 -2.73 -20.97 5.11
N THR A 358 -3.69 -20.11 5.41
CA THR A 358 -3.74 -18.75 4.87
C THR A 358 -3.18 -17.72 5.85
N TYR A 359 -2.54 -16.68 5.34
CA TYR A 359 -2.12 -15.50 6.10
C TYR A 359 -2.58 -14.22 5.40
N LEU A 360 -2.87 -13.20 6.19
CA LEU A 360 -3.15 -11.86 5.70
C LEU A 360 -1.88 -11.01 5.80
N LEU A 361 -1.45 -10.44 4.67
CA LEU A 361 -0.48 -9.36 4.57
C LEU A 361 -0.95 -8.46 3.44
N ALA A 362 -1.88 -7.55 3.76
CA ALA A 362 -2.64 -6.79 2.78
C ALA A 362 -1.74 -5.92 1.90
N GLN A 363 -1.97 -5.97 0.59
CA GLN A 363 -1.35 -5.12 -0.42
C GLN A 363 -2.37 -4.20 -1.11
N HIS A 364 -3.64 -4.33 -0.78
CA HIS A 364 -4.76 -3.54 -1.29
C HIS A 364 -5.50 -2.88 -0.12
N SER A 365 -6.20 -1.82 -0.42
CA SER A 365 -7.04 -1.14 0.56
C SER A 365 -8.23 -1.98 0.97
N ASP A 366 -8.53 -1.98 2.26
CA ASP A 366 -9.74 -2.55 2.82
C ASP A 366 -10.93 -1.57 2.71
N ARG A 367 -12.10 -1.95 3.24
CA ARG A 367 -13.27 -1.08 3.27
C ARG A 367 -12.97 0.31 3.82
N LEU A 368 -12.24 0.40 4.93
CA LEU A 368 -11.98 1.69 5.58
C LEU A 368 -11.14 2.58 4.68
N GLY A 369 -10.05 2.07 4.11
CA GLY A 369 -9.21 2.82 3.19
C GLY A 369 -9.95 3.24 1.92
N THR A 370 -10.77 2.34 1.34
CA THR A 370 -11.56 2.64 0.14
C THR A 370 -12.62 3.72 0.41
N THR A 371 -13.38 3.61 1.51
CA THR A 371 -14.39 4.62 1.87
C THR A 371 -13.74 5.95 2.25
N GLN A 372 -12.60 5.93 2.94
CA GLN A 372 -11.81 7.12 3.27
C GLN A 372 -11.37 7.86 2.00
N LEU A 373 -10.85 7.14 1.00
CA LEU A 373 -10.47 7.74 -0.29
C LEU A 373 -11.67 8.41 -0.96
N ILE A 374 -12.80 7.70 -1.09
CA ILE A 374 -14.03 8.19 -1.72
C ILE A 374 -14.53 9.46 -1.01
N HIS A 375 -14.61 9.46 0.32
CA HIS A 375 -15.12 10.59 1.09
C HIS A 375 -14.19 11.82 1.07
N ASN A 376 -12.90 11.64 0.91
CA ASN A 376 -11.96 12.76 0.76
C ASN A 376 -12.00 13.36 -0.65
N LEU A 377 -12.14 12.55 -1.68
CA LEU A 377 -12.14 13.00 -3.08
C LEU A 377 -13.51 13.48 -3.56
N ARG A 378 -14.59 12.95 -3.00
CA ARG A 378 -15.99 13.35 -3.27
C ARG A 378 -16.34 13.42 -4.74
N PRO A 379 -16.13 12.34 -5.53
CA PRO A 379 -16.50 12.30 -6.93
C PRO A 379 -18.02 12.30 -7.09
N GLN A 380 -18.53 12.59 -8.28
CA GLN A 380 -19.94 12.38 -8.59
C GLN A 380 -20.23 10.90 -8.85
N HIS A 381 -19.35 10.22 -9.59
CA HIS A 381 -19.45 8.80 -9.91
C HIS A 381 -18.31 8.01 -9.27
N VAL A 382 -18.63 6.82 -8.73
CA VAL A 382 -17.65 5.82 -8.28
C VAL A 382 -17.89 4.53 -9.04
N ILE A 383 -16.85 4.02 -9.72
CA ILE A 383 -16.90 2.74 -10.43
C ILE A 383 -15.98 1.78 -9.68
N PHE A 384 -16.56 0.72 -9.15
CA PHE A 384 -15.80 -0.35 -8.51
C PHE A 384 -15.40 -1.40 -9.52
N VAL A 385 -14.11 -1.74 -9.54
CA VAL A 385 -13.49 -2.75 -10.40
C VAL A 385 -12.53 -3.60 -9.58
N HIS A 386 -11.90 -4.60 -10.17
CA HIS A 386 -10.90 -5.46 -9.56
C HIS A 386 -11.33 -6.03 -8.20
N GLY A 387 -12.02 -7.16 -8.26
CA GLY A 387 -12.57 -7.86 -7.10
C GLY A 387 -13.64 -8.88 -7.50
N SER A 388 -14.09 -9.71 -6.57
CA SER A 388 -15.18 -10.62 -6.87
C SER A 388 -16.48 -9.84 -7.12
N PRO A 389 -17.39 -10.33 -7.98
CA PRO A 389 -18.68 -9.68 -8.22
C PRO A 389 -19.46 -9.42 -6.93
N THR A 390 -19.39 -10.34 -5.95
CA THR A 390 -20.03 -10.18 -4.64
C THR A 390 -19.44 -9.02 -3.85
N TYR A 391 -18.10 -8.91 -3.81
CA TYR A 391 -17.43 -7.84 -3.07
C TYR A 391 -17.71 -6.45 -3.66
N LEU A 392 -17.73 -6.35 -4.99
CA LEU A 392 -18.05 -5.09 -5.66
C LEU A 392 -19.53 -4.72 -5.47
N ALA A 393 -20.43 -5.70 -5.50
CA ALA A 393 -21.84 -5.48 -5.19
C ALA A 393 -22.04 -5.03 -3.73
N ASP A 394 -21.32 -5.63 -2.77
CA ASP A 394 -21.38 -5.25 -1.36
C ASP A 394 -20.91 -3.80 -1.14
N LEU A 395 -19.86 -3.36 -1.86
CA LEU A 395 -19.40 -1.97 -1.81
C LEU A 395 -20.46 -1.00 -2.34
N THR A 396 -21.14 -1.35 -3.44
CA THR A 396 -22.26 -0.53 -3.96
C THR A 396 -23.47 -0.56 -3.03
N GLY A 397 -23.57 -1.54 -2.15
CA GLY A 397 -24.62 -1.67 -1.13
C GLY A 397 -24.42 -0.82 0.13
N LEU A 398 -23.25 -0.17 0.31
CA LEU A 398 -22.97 0.62 1.51
C LEU A 398 -23.83 1.88 1.57
N GLU A 399 -24.71 2.00 2.58
CA GLU A 399 -25.62 3.14 2.77
C GLU A 399 -24.87 4.48 2.84
N GLU A 400 -23.70 4.50 3.48
CA GLU A 400 -22.85 5.69 3.59
C GLU A 400 -22.37 6.23 2.23
N LEU A 401 -22.26 5.36 1.23
CA LEU A 401 -21.88 5.73 -0.14
C LEU A 401 -23.10 5.99 -1.03
N GLN A 402 -24.13 5.13 -0.98
CA GLN A 402 -25.33 5.21 -1.83
C GLN A 402 -26.05 6.56 -1.72
N ASN A 403 -26.11 7.11 -0.50
CA ASN A 403 -26.81 8.37 -0.26
C ASN A 403 -26.03 9.62 -0.73
N ARG A 404 -24.80 9.44 -1.23
CA ARG A 404 -23.87 10.55 -1.51
C ARG A 404 -23.29 10.53 -2.92
N TYR A 405 -23.16 9.35 -3.52
CA TYR A 405 -22.45 9.14 -4.77
C TYR A 405 -23.26 8.28 -5.74
N GLN A 406 -23.00 8.41 -7.04
CA GLN A 406 -23.54 7.49 -8.04
C GLN A 406 -22.57 6.30 -8.15
N LEU A 407 -22.99 5.13 -7.68
CA LEU A 407 -22.15 3.95 -7.56
C LEU A 407 -22.40 2.98 -8.71
N HIS A 408 -21.33 2.42 -9.26
CA HIS A 408 -21.37 1.47 -10.38
C HIS A 408 -20.47 0.27 -10.07
N SER A 409 -20.94 -0.92 -10.43
CA SER A 409 -20.16 -2.16 -10.47
C SER A 409 -20.50 -2.86 -11.78
N PRO A 410 -19.86 -2.43 -12.90
CA PRO A 410 -20.18 -2.96 -14.21
C PRO A 410 -19.69 -4.39 -14.38
N ALA A 411 -20.41 -5.17 -15.17
CA ALA A 411 -19.89 -6.41 -15.73
C ALA A 411 -19.11 -6.11 -17.00
N THR A 412 -18.20 -7.02 -17.37
CA THR A 412 -17.47 -6.99 -18.65
C THR A 412 -18.44 -6.86 -19.82
N GLY A 413 -18.13 -5.98 -20.77
CA GLY A 413 -18.95 -5.64 -21.93
C GLY A 413 -20.14 -4.72 -21.65
N THR A 414 -20.26 -4.17 -20.45
CA THR A 414 -21.37 -3.26 -20.08
C THR A 414 -20.92 -1.81 -20.11
N LEU A 415 -21.47 -1.01 -21.01
CA LEU A 415 -21.18 0.43 -21.07
C LEU A 415 -21.77 1.15 -19.85
N VAL A 416 -20.97 1.94 -19.16
CA VAL A 416 -21.37 2.85 -18.10
C VAL A 416 -21.30 4.28 -18.62
N GLU A 417 -22.44 4.92 -18.78
CA GLU A 417 -22.50 6.35 -19.07
C GLU A 417 -22.36 7.14 -17.76
N LEU A 418 -21.58 8.23 -17.80
CA LEU A 418 -21.20 9.02 -16.63
C LEU A 418 -21.62 10.49 -16.82
N PRO A 419 -22.93 10.79 -16.82
CA PRO A 419 -23.40 12.14 -17.00
C PRO A 419 -23.02 13.01 -15.81
N ILE A 420 -22.28 14.09 -16.06
CA ILE A 420 -21.86 15.03 -15.03
C ILE A 420 -22.89 16.17 -14.94
N GLY A 421 -23.63 16.20 -13.82
CA GLY A 421 -24.65 17.21 -13.58
C GLY A 421 -24.05 18.53 -13.09
N GLU A 422 -24.61 19.66 -13.57
CA GLU A 422 -24.23 21.00 -13.12
C GLU A 422 -24.64 21.30 -11.67
N THR A 423 -25.62 20.55 -11.15
CA THR A 423 -26.22 20.76 -9.83
C THR A 423 -25.73 19.77 -8.77
N PHE A 424 -24.68 19.00 -9.05
CA PHE A 424 -24.14 18.07 -8.05
C PHE A 424 -23.53 18.84 -6.88
N ILE A 425 -24.19 18.75 -5.73
CA ILE A 425 -23.66 19.29 -4.47
C ILE A 425 -22.71 18.26 -3.89
N GLN A 426 -21.42 18.59 -3.85
CA GLN A 426 -20.44 17.72 -3.21
C GLN A 426 -20.85 17.41 -1.77
N PRO A 427 -20.85 16.15 -1.36
CA PRO A 427 -21.15 15.78 0.02
C PRO A 427 -20.25 16.52 1.01
N ALA A 428 -20.80 16.88 2.17
CA ALA A 428 -19.97 17.40 3.25
C ALA A 428 -18.90 16.36 3.63
N ALA A 429 -17.70 16.83 3.96
CA ALA A 429 -16.69 15.93 4.53
C ALA A 429 -17.26 15.27 5.78
N PRO A 430 -16.94 14.00 6.06
CA PRO A 430 -17.25 13.40 7.34
C PRO A 430 -16.70 14.32 8.46
N THR A 431 -17.45 14.46 9.55
CA THR A 431 -17.05 15.30 10.69
C THR A 431 -15.82 14.77 11.41
N GLU A 432 -15.45 13.53 11.15
CA GLU A 432 -14.30 12.84 11.72
C GLU A 432 -13.27 12.56 10.64
N THR A 433 -12.15 13.24 10.69
CA THR A 433 -10.95 12.85 9.97
C THR A 433 -10.17 11.86 10.84
N ASN A 434 -10.28 10.58 10.55
CA ASN A 434 -9.36 9.60 11.12
C ASN A 434 -8.00 9.81 10.46
N TYR A 435 -7.04 10.28 11.22
CA TYR A 435 -5.65 10.31 10.80
C TYR A 435 -5.02 8.98 11.15
N GLU A 436 -4.56 8.22 10.17
CA GLU A 436 -3.67 7.10 10.42
C GLU A 436 -2.27 7.64 10.75
N GLY A 437 -1.86 7.50 11.99
CA GLY A 437 -0.47 7.65 12.42
C GLY A 437 0.19 6.27 12.48
N GLU A 438 1.44 6.14 12.06
CA GLU A 438 2.21 4.92 12.28
C GLU A 438 2.53 4.77 13.77
N LEU A 439 2.03 3.69 14.35
CA LEU A 439 2.32 3.29 15.72
C LEU A 439 3.49 2.30 15.69
N ASN A 440 4.69 2.74 16.05
CA ASN A 440 5.87 1.90 16.14
C ASN A 440 6.16 1.51 17.59
N GLU A 441 5.98 0.23 17.93
CA GLU A 441 6.39 -0.31 19.22
C GLU A 441 7.83 -0.83 19.14
N LEU A 442 8.74 -0.18 19.81
CA LEU A 442 10.10 -0.64 20.02
C LEU A 442 10.20 -1.21 21.44
N GLY A 443 9.91 -2.50 21.59
CA GLY A 443 9.88 -3.15 22.90
C GLY A 443 8.78 -2.58 23.81
N THR A 444 9.17 -1.83 24.85
CA THR A 444 8.25 -1.15 25.78
C THR A 444 7.88 0.28 25.36
N VAL A 445 8.36 0.77 24.22
CA VAL A 445 8.14 2.14 23.73
C VAL A 445 7.28 2.09 22.48
N VAL A 446 6.18 2.83 22.49
CA VAL A 446 5.30 3.06 21.33
C VAL A 446 5.66 4.43 20.75
N THR A 447 6.15 4.47 19.52
CA THR A 447 6.33 5.73 18.79
C THR A 447 5.14 5.95 17.86
N ILE A 448 4.55 7.14 17.94
CA ILE A 448 3.45 7.55 17.06
C ILE A 448 4.02 8.57 16.09
N THR A 449 3.98 8.26 14.81
CA THR A 449 4.31 9.24 13.77
C THR A 449 3.07 10.11 13.53
N LEU A 450 3.18 11.38 13.84
CA LEU A 450 2.08 12.32 13.65
C LEU A 450 2.17 12.98 12.27
N PRO A 451 1.03 13.29 11.65
CA PRO A 451 1.00 14.10 10.45
C PRO A 451 1.74 15.43 10.64
N GLU A 452 2.43 15.89 9.58
CA GLU A 452 3.24 17.11 9.61
C GLU A 452 2.44 18.34 10.10
N ALA A 453 1.15 18.40 9.79
CA ALA A 453 0.26 19.46 10.24
C ALA A 453 0.10 19.50 11.78
N ILE A 454 0.20 18.36 12.47
CA ILE A 454 0.15 18.25 13.92
C ILE A 454 1.55 18.49 14.50
N ALA A 455 2.58 17.90 13.86
CA ALA A 455 3.97 18.07 14.30
C ALA A 455 4.47 19.51 14.16
N ALA A 456 3.94 20.27 13.18
CA ALA A 456 4.25 21.69 12.97
C ALA A 456 3.44 22.65 13.85
N ASP A 457 2.44 22.18 14.61
CA ASP A 457 1.68 23.03 15.53
C ASP A 457 2.58 23.43 16.70
N PRO A 458 2.79 24.75 16.97
CA PRO A 458 3.64 25.21 18.07
C PRO A 458 3.23 24.63 19.44
N ARG A 459 1.95 24.35 19.64
CA ARG A 459 1.43 23.75 20.88
C ARG A 459 1.93 22.31 21.09
N TRP A 460 2.36 21.62 20.02
CA TRP A 460 2.90 20.28 20.11
C TRP A 460 4.26 20.24 20.81
N GLN A 461 5.10 21.26 20.64
CA GLN A 461 6.39 21.35 21.30
C GLN A 461 6.24 21.51 22.83
N ASP A 462 5.15 22.13 23.28
CA ASP A 462 4.84 22.29 24.71
C ASP A 462 4.10 21.07 25.30
N PHE A 463 3.56 20.19 24.46
CA PHE A 463 2.69 19.08 24.88
C PHE A 463 3.47 17.89 25.46
N ALA A 464 4.72 17.70 25.08
CA ALA A 464 5.54 16.54 25.47
C ALA A 464 6.96 16.94 25.90
N ASP A 465 7.09 17.68 26.99
CA ASP A 465 8.38 18.03 27.61
C ASP A 465 9.20 16.79 28.03
N THR A 466 8.55 15.64 28.26
CA THR A 466 9.19 14.35 28.55
C THR A 466 9.47 13.52 27.31
N GLY A 467 8.97 13.89 26.14
CA GLY A 467 9.01 13.10 24.92
C GLY A 467 8.14 11.83 24.96
N LEU A 468 7.31 11.64 26.00
CA LEU A 468 6.43 10.48 26.14
C LEU A 468 4.96 10.91 26.13
N VAL A 469 4.18 10.17 25.34
CA VAL A 469 2.76 10.40 25.18
C VAL A 469 1.99 9.13 25.53
N GLU A 470 1.02 9.23 26.42
CA GLU A 470 0.08 8.15 26.68
C GLU A 470 -1.04 8.21 25.64
N ALA A 471 -1.26 7.07 24.98
CA ALA A 471 -2.37 6.88 24.06
C ALA A 471 -3.44 5.99 24.74
N ARG A 472 -4.65 6.48 24.87
CA ARG A 472 -5.79 5.71 25.40
C ARG A 472 -6.95 5.72 24.45
N TRP A 473 -7.56 4.57 24.26
CA TRP A 473 -8.86 4.48 23.61
C TRP A 473 -9.95 4.97 24.57
N GLN A 474 -10.72 5.95 24.15
CA GLN A 474 -11.89 6.44 24.85
C GLN A 474 -13.12 6.30 23.94
N GLY A 475 -13.74 5.12 23.99
CA GLY A 475 -14.71 4.71 22.99
C GLY A 475 -14.03 4.35 21.66
N GLU A 476 -14.37 5.05 20.58
CA GLU A 476 -13.76 4.91 19.26
C GLU A 476 -12.64 5.97 19.00
N GLU A 477 -12.38 6.85 19.95
CA GLU A 477 -11.38 7.91 19.84
C GLU A 477 -10.06 7.51 20.51
N LEU A 478 -8.93 7.77 19.85
CA LEU A 478 -7.61 7.67 20.42
C LEU A 478 -7.23 9.02 21.02
N VAL A 479 -7.26 9.12 22.33
CA VAL A 479 -6.87 10.32 23.05
C VAL A 479 -5.39 10.25 23.39
N LEU A 480 -4.62 11.23 22.90
CA LEU A 480 -3.21 11.40 23.22
C LEU A 480 -3.05 12.41 24.33
N ARG A 481 -2.27 12.06 25.34
CA ARG A 481 -1.91 13.00 26.38
C ARG A 481 -0.42 12.91 26.71
N GLY A 482 0.23 14.06 26.88
CA GLY A 482 1.62 14.10 27.34
C GLY A 482 1.73 13.51 28.75
N LEU A 483 2.70 12.60 28.96
CA LEU A 483 2.99 12.07 30.29
C LEU A 483 4.00 13.00 30.98
N SER A 484 3.62 13.50 32.17
CA SER A 484 4.57 14.18 33.04
C SER A 484 5.51 13.16 33.69
N GLN A 485 6.73 13.61 34.03
CA GLN A 485 7.69 12.76 34.77
C GLN A 485 7.08 12.17 36.05
N ARG A 486 6.18 12.90 36.68
CA ARG A 486 5.48 12.46 37.90
C ARG A 486 4.56 11.24 37.63
N GLU A 487 3.85 11.25 36.52
CA GLU A 487 2.96 10.13 36.17
C GLU A 487 3.73 8.88 35.85
N LEU A 488 4.88 8.99 35.18
CA LEU A 488 5.79 7.87 34.93
C LEU A 488 6.31 7.24 36.23
N LEU A 489 6.56 8.06 37.22
CA LEU A 489 7.07 7.61 38.52
C LEU A 489 5.97 7.11 39.45
N SER A 490 4.72 7.59 39.29
CA SER A 490 3.60 7.21 40.17
C SER A 490 2.97 5.87 39.81
N GLN A 491 3.23 5.32 38.62
CA GLN A 491 2.79 3.97 38.24
C GLN A 491 3.49 2.85 39.01
N GLY A 492 4.53 3.17 39.79
CA GLY A 492 5.33 2.19 40.54
C GLY A 492 5.20 2.17 42.05
N SER A 493 4.72 3.22 42.75
CA SER A 493 4.49 3.22 44.21
C SER A 493 4.02 4.59 44.74
N ASN A 494 3.35 4.60 45.90
CA ASN A 494 3.03 5.76 46.73
C ASN A 494 4.27 6.48 47.33
N ALA A 495 5.28 6.75 46.51
CA ALA A 495 6.57 7.24 46.98
C ALA A 495 6.78 8.73 46.61
N ARG A 496 7.39 9.48 47.55
CA ARG A 496 7.91 10.84 47.37
C ARG A 496 8.83 10.87 46.14
N ILE A 497 8.78 11.99 45.38
CA ILE A 497 9.68 12.23 44.25
C ILE A 497 11.12 11.97 44.72
N PRO A 498 11.87 11.04 44.10
CA PRO A 498 13.27 10.82 44.46
C PRO A 498 14.10 12.10 44.29
N THR A 499 14.99 12.40 45.20
CA THR A 499 15.80 13.63 45.20
C THR A 499 16.79 13.76 44.05
N ASN A 500 16.98 12.70 43.29
CA ASN A 500 17.87 12.62 42.11
C ASN A 500 17.18 12.96 40.80
N ILE A 501 15.91 13.38 40.81
CA ILE A 501 15.17 13.71 39.57
C ILE A 501 15.23 15.22 39.34
N GLU A 502 15.58 15.61 38.11
CA GLU A 502 15.62 16.98 37.63
C GLU A 502 14.21 17.53 37.41
N CYS A 503 13.52 17.95 38.43
CA CYS A 503 12.18 18.51 38.38
C CYS A 503 12.04 19.79 39.25
N CYS A 504 11.00 20.58 38.96
CA CYS A 504 10.78 21.84 39.71
C CYS A 504 10.65 21.61 41.22
N GLY A 505 10.09 20.50 41.68
CA GLY A 505 9.96 20.14 43.09
C GLY A 505 11.30 19.94 43.81
N ASN A 506 12.36 19.59 43.08
CA ASN A 506 13.72 19.41 43.56
C ASN A 506 14.65 20.58 43.20
N CYS A 507 14.09 21.67 42.62
CA CYS A 507 14.85 22.81 42.16
C CYS A 507 14.94 23.89 43.25
N ARG A 508 16.16 24.41 43.52
CA ARG A 508 16.39 25.48 44.50
C ARG A 508 15.70 26.81 44.17
N HIS A 509 15.29 26.98 42.92
CA HIS A 509 14.60 28.16 42.42
C HIS A 509 13.07 28.07 42.47
N GLN A 510 12.49 26.95 42.89
CA GLN A 510 11.06 26.84 43.09
C GLN A 510 10.66 27.42 44.45
N ARG A 511 9.80 28.44 44.43
CA ARG A 511 9.24 29.04 45.66
C ARG A 511 7.75 29.31 45.46
N GLY A 512 6.91 28.77 46.32
CA GLY A 512 5.47 29.00 46.30
C GLY A 512 4.81 28.63 44.98
N GLN A 513 5.18 27.51 44.39
CA GLN A 513 4.69 27.02 43.10
C GLN A 513 5.08 27.91 41.88
N ARG A 514 6.10 28.76 42.01
CA ARG A 514 6.62 29.58 40.90
C ARG A 514 8.11 29.36 40.71
N CYS A 515 8.55 29.47 39.44
CA CYS A 515 9.96 29.47 39.08
C CYS A 515 10.58 30.84 39.28
N TRP A 516 11.70 30.92 40.01
CA TRP A 516 12.48 32.14 40.26
C TRP A 516 13.90 32.05 39.66
N ASN A 517 14.15 31.12 38.76
CA ASN A 517 15.39 31.05 38.01
C ASN A 517 15.33 32.03 36.83
N THR A 518 16.12 33.11 36.88
CA THR A 518 16.16 34.16 35.84
C THR A 518 16.69 33.65 34.50
N ALA A 519 17.41 32.51 34.49
CA ALA A 519 17.89 31.86 33.28
C ALA A 519 16.82 30.94 32.67
N SER A 520 15.73 30.66 33.36
CA SER A 520 14.67 29.75 32.89
C SER A 520 13.63 30.51 32.06
N PRO A 521 13.17 29.95 30.96
CA PRO A 521 12.02 30.47 30.21
C PRO A 521 10.73 30.47 31.04
N LEU A 522 10.71 29.76 32.18
CA LEU A 522 9.58 29.68 33.11
C LEU A 522 9.66 30.72 34.24
N TYR A 523 10.60 31.67 34.19
CA TYR A 523 10.76 32.69 35.22
C TYR A 523 9.46 33.44 35.48
N GLY A 524 9.02 33.47 36.76
CA GLY A 524 7.79 34.11 37.20
C GLY A 524 6.50 33.32 36.97
N PHE A 525 6.55 32.25 36.17
CA PHE A 525 5.37 31.43 35.92
C PHE A 525 5.10 30.44 37.06
N LYS A 526 3.82 30.07 37.21
CA LYS A 526 3.41 28.99 38.09
C LYS A 526 3.87 27.65 37.50
N VAL A 527 4.63 26.88 38.29
CA VAL A 527 5.17 25.57 37.88
C VAL A 527 4.66 24.48 38.82
N THR A 528 4.41 23.31 38.26
CA THR A 528 4.09 22.12 39.05
C THR A 528 5.37 21.50 39.60
N PRO A 529 5.33 20.79 40.74
CA PRO A 529 6.53 20.19 41.34
C PRO A 529 7.26 19.20 40.44
N ASP A 530 6.53 18.59 39.50
CA ASP A 530 6.98 17.62 38.53
C ASP A 530 7.43 18.24 37.19
N GLY A 531 7.37 19.57 37.03
CA GLY A 531 7.78 20.27 35.82
C GLY A 531 9.28 20.13 35.55
N TYR A 532 9.64 19.93 34.26
CA TYR A 532 11.02 19.91 33.80
C TYR A 532 11.53 21.34 33.49
N CYS A 533 12.80 21.56 33.73
CA CYS A 533 13.46 22.80 33.38
C CYS A 533 14.87 22.53 32.81
N PRO A 534 15.21 23.01 31.62
CA PRO A 534 16.53 22.78 31.01
C PRO A 534 17.69 23.46 31.77
N VAL A 535 17.35 24.38 32.70
CA VAL A 535 18.30 25.09 33.59
C VAL A 535 18.02 24.73 35.05
N PHE A 536 17.71 23.46 35.31
CA PHE A 536 17.51 22.91 36.64
C PHE A 536 18.77 23.05 37.51
N GLU A 537 18.58 23.43 38.77
CA GLU A 537 19.63 23.44 39.77
C GLU A 537 19.10 22.76 41.05
N PRO A 538 19.73 21.67 41.51
CA PRO A 538 19.22 20.91 42.65
C PRO A 538 19.25 21.72 43.94
N THR A 539 18.31 21.43 44.82
CA THR A 539 18.38 21.87 46.24
C THR A 539 19.54 21.14 46.92
N GLU A 540 20.44 21.84 47.56
CA GLU A 540 21.51 21.23 48.35
C GLU A 540 20.91 20.27 49.40
N PRO A 541 21.45 19.04 49.57
CA PRO A 541 21.02 18.20 50.66
C PRO A 541 21.32 18.87 51.99
N PRO A 542 20.45 18.74 53.01
CA PRO A 542 20.73 19.27 54.31
C PRO A 542 22.04 18.68 54.82
N LEU A 543 22.98 19.54 55.21
CA LEU A 543 24.22 19.11 55.91
C LEU A 543 23.84 18.23 57.09
N GLU A 544 24.22 16.97 57.05
CA GLU A 544 24.09 16.07 58.19
C GLU A 544 24.89 16.66 59.36
N SER A 545 24.16 17.07 60.41
CA SER A 545 24.68 17.53 61.69
C SER A 545 24.84 16.36 62.67
#